data_381963fab627d1dea0f79ba3b4541b00
#
_entry.id   381963fab627d1dea0f79ba3b4541b00
#
_cell.length_a   1.000
_cell.length_b   1.000
_cell.length_c   1.000
_cell.angle_alpha   90.00
_cell.angle_beta   90.00
_cell.angle_gamma   90.00
#
_symmetry.space_group_name_H-M   'P 1'
#
loop_
_entity.id
_entity.type
_entity.pdbx_description
1 polymer ?
#
loop_
_entity_poly.entity_id
_entity_poly.type
_entity_poly.pdbx_seq_one_letter_code
_entity_poly.pdbx_strand_id
1 'polypeptide(L)'
;RRGGGGRGGGGRRSDIRLKHDIVLLGRLDDGLGYYRFVYNGGHTAYVGVMAQEVRTLMPEAVTLGPDGYMRVSYDRLGLPFETYDQWLARGAHLPSVKPAAH
;
A
#
# COMPACT_ATOMS: atom_id res chain seq x y z
N ARG A 1 -6.58 11.26 25.69
CA ARG A 1 -6.39 10.87 25.25
C ARG A 1 -6.39 10.38 24.82
N ARG A 2 -6.24 10.24 24.59
CA ARG A 2 -6.15 9.66 23.99
C ARG A 2 -5.85 9.11 23.41
N GLY A 3 -5.81 9.15 23.41
CA GLY A 3 -5.57 8.53 22.91
C GLY A 3 -5.16 7.97 22.21
N GLY A 4 -4.70 7.95 22.18
CA GLY A 4 -4.18 7.45 21.33
C GLY A 4 -4.49 6.57 20.69
N GLY A 5 -4.72 6.20 21.03
CA GLY A 5 -4.85 5.27 20.39
C GLY A 5 -4.92 5.24 19.21
N GLY A 6 -5.39 5.37 18.90
CA GLY A 6 -5.61 5.15 17.70
C GLY A 6 -4.64 4.89 16.79
N ARG A 7 -3.84 4.92 16.86
CA ARG A 7 -3.16 4.70 15.95
C ARG A 7 -2.93 3.55 15.62
N GLY A 8 -2.99 2.85 16.31
CA GLY A 8 -2.60 1.56 16.08
C GLY A 8 -2.97 0.94 14.81
N GLY A 9 -4.05 1.08 14.37
CA GLY A 9 -4.43 0.45 13.16
C GLY A 9 -4.02 1.21 11.95
N GLY A 10 -3.20 2.12 12.14
CA GLY A 10 -2.91 2.99 11.09
C GLY A 10 -2.72 2.32 9.79
N GLY A 11 -2.29 2.53 8.94
CA GLY A 11 -2.19 1.98 7.63
C GLY A 11 -3.04 2.76 6.67
N ARG A 12 -2.76 2.55 5.44
CA ARG A 12 -3.46 3.25 4.38
C ARG A 12 -4.50 2.37 3.78
N ARG A 13 -5.62 2.96 3.39
CA ARG A 13 -6.60 2.24 2.61
C ARG A 13 -5.91 1.73 1.36
N SER A 14 -5.90 0.43 1.19
CA SER A 14 -5.23 -0.19 0.06
C SER A 14 -6.07 -1.29 -0.56
N ASP A 15 -7.34 -1.33 -0.21
CA ASP A 15 -8.28 -2.27 -0.76
C ASP A 15 -8.47 -1.99 -2.25
N ILE A 16 -8.38 -3.03 -3.07
CA ILE A 16 -8.48 -2.87 -4.52
C ILE A 16 -9.83 -2.27 -4.92
N ARG A 17 -10.87 -2.48 -4.12
CA ARG A 17 -12.20 -1.95 -4.42
C ARG A 17 -12.27 -0.44 -4.38
N LEU A 18 -11.27 0.21 -3.75
CA LEU A 18 -11.22 1.67 -3.66
C LEU A 18 -10.44 2.31 -4.79
N LYS A 19 -9.98 1.52 -5.75
CA LYS A 19 -9.02 1.97 -6.75
C LYS A 19 -9.51 1.70 -8.16
N HIS A 20 -9.03 2.52 -9.10
CA HIS A 20 -9.29 2.31 -10.52
C HIS A 20 -8.05 2.72 -11.32
N ASP A 21 -8.09 2.48 -12.63
CA ASP A 21 -6.95 2.74 -13.52
C ASP A 21 -5.69 2.07 -12.98
N ILE A 22 -5.84 0.81 -12.62
CA ILE A 22 -4.79 0.03 -11.98
C ILE A 22 -3.86 -0.55 -13.04
N VAL A 23 -2.59 -0.21 -12.96
CA VAL A 23 -1.59 -0.68 -13.92
C VAL A 23 -0.43 -1.30 -13.16
N LEU A 24 -0.10 -2.54 -13.49
CA LEU A 24 1.04 -3.22 -12.87
C LEU A 24 2.33 -2.61 -13.40
N LEU A 25 3.16 -2.10 -12.50
CA LEU A 25 4.46 -1.53 -12.84
C LEU A 25 5.57 -2.58 -12.78
N GLY A 26 5.41 -3.55 -11.91
CA GLY A 26 6.39 -4.60 -11.74
C GLY A 26 6.10 -5.40 -10.49
N ARG A 27 6.99 -6.31 -10.14
CA ARG A 27 6.84 -7.10 -8.93
C ARG A 27 7.99 -6.85 -7.99
N LEU A 28 7.67 -6.76 -6.72
CA LEU A 28 8.66 -6.59 -5.67
C LEU A 28 9.35 -7.92 -5.38
N ASP A 29 10.40 -7.88 -4.58
CA ASP A 29 11.24 -9.05 -4.29
C ASP A 29 10.46 -10.23 -3.72
N ASP A 30 9.40 -9.95 -2.98
CA ASP A 30 8.57 -10.98 -2.36
C ASP A 30 7.41 -11.44 -3.24
N GLY A 31 7.32 -10.93 -4.44
CA GLY A 31 6.28 -11.29 -5.38
C GLY A 31 5.07 -10.39 -5.38
N LEU A 32 4.99 -9.43 -4.46
CA LEU A 32 3.90 -8.46 -4.48
C LEU A 32 3.93 -7.63 -5.74
N GLY A 33 2.76 -7.39 -6.33
CA GLY A 33 2.64 -6.44 -7.42
C GLY A 33 2.79 -5.03 -6.91
N TYR A 34 3.44 -4.18 -7.68
CA TYR A 34 3.55 -2.75 -7.41
C TYR A 34 2.83 -2.03 -8.53
N TYR A 35 1.85 -1.20 -8.17
CA TYR A 35 0.88 -0.68 -9.12
C TYR A 35 0.82 0.82 -9.13
N ARG A 36 0.49 1.36 -10.30
CA ARG A 36 -0.02 2.71 -10.41
C ARG A 36 -1.54 2.62 -10.31
N PHE A 37 -2.16 3.51 -9.56
CA PHE A 37 -3.61 3.51 -9.40
C PHE A 37 -4.12 4.88 -9.00
N VAL A 38 -5.44 5.06 -9.13
CA VAL A 38 -6.12 6.26 -8.68
C VAL A 38 -7.19 5.82 -7.68
N TYR A 39 -7.31 6.55 -6.58
CA TYR A 39 -8.42 6.30 -5.65
C TYR A 39 -9.73 6.78 -6.26
N ASN A 40 -10.79 6.03 -6.04
CA ASN A 40 -12.11 6.41 -6.53
C ASN A 40 -12.49 7.79 -5.99
N GLY A 41 -12.97 8.63 -6.87
CA GLY A 41 -13.33 10.01 -6.53
C GLY A 41 -12.20 11.01 -6.61
N GLY A 42 -10.98 10.54 -6.84
CA GLY A 42 -9.82 11.41 -6.94
C GLY A 42 -9.28 11.48 -8.36
N HIS A 43 -8.22 12.23 -8.52
CA HIS A 43 -7.58 12.41 -9.83
C HIS A 43 -6.07 12.17 -9.79
N THR A 44 -5.50 12.03 -8.61
CA THR A 44 -4.05 11.84 -8.46
C THR A 44 -3.71 10.37 -8.58
N ALA A 45 -2.70 10.06 -9.38
CA ALA A 45 -2.18 8.70 -9.46
C ALA A 45 -1.13 8.49 -8.38
N TYR A 46 -1.22 7.34 -7.73
CA TYR A 46 -0.29 6.90 -6.69
C TYR A 46 0.37 5.60 -7.12
N VAL A 47 1.41 5.23 -6.42
CA VAL A 47 2.03 3.91 -6.59
C VAL A 47 1.99 3.16 -5.27
N GLY A 48 1.74 1.86 -5.35
CA GLY A 48 1.67 1.06 -4.14
C GLY A 48 1.21 -0.35 -4.40
N VAL A 49 0.86 -1.01 -3.31
CA VAL A 49 0.45 -2.43 -3.31
C VAL A 49 -1.06 -2.56 -3.15
N MET A 50 -1.56 -3.77 -3.37
CA MET A 50 -2.97 -4.09 -3.16
C MET A 50 -3.11 -4.88 -1.88
N ALA A 51 -4.02 -4.45 -0.99
CA ALA A 51 -4.21 -5.12 0.29
C ALA A 51 -4.56 -6.59 0.12
N GLN A 52 -5.32 -6.93 -0.92
CA GLN A 52 -5.70 -8.31 -1.16
C GLN A 52 -4.48 -9.21 -1.38
N GLU A 53 -3.46 -8.70 -2.06
CA GLU A 53 -2.22 -9.46 -2.27
C GLU A 53 -1.38 -9.51 -1.00
N VAL A 54 -1.26 -8.38 -0.32
CA VAL A 54 -0.49 -8.33 0.93
C VAL A 54 -1.06 -9.29 1.95
N ARG A 55 -2.38 -9.36 2.05
CA ARG A 55 -3.05 -10.27 3.00
C ARG A 55 -2.63 -11.70 2.77
N THR A 56 -2.43 -12.11 1.54
CA THR A 56 -2.04 -13.48 1.21
C THR A 56 -0.61 -13.77 1.66
N LEU A 57 0.30 -12.80 1.49
CA LEU A 57 1.73 -13.02 1.75
C LEU A 57 2.13 -12.58 3.16
N MET A 58 1.52 -11.54 3.68
CA MET A 58 1.91 -10.95 4.96
C MET A 58 0.67 -10.39 5.66
N PRO A 59 -0.19 -11.27 6.18
CA PRO A 59 -1.46 -10.82 6.75
C PRO A 59 -1.29 -9.88 7.94
N GLU A 60 -0.18 -9.95 8.66
CA GLU A 60 0.06 -9.07 9.80
C GLU A 60 0.21 -7.61 9.39
N ALA A 61 0.43 -7.33 8.11
CA ALA A 61 0.54 -5.95 7.62
C ALA A 61 -0.81 -5.40 7.15
N VAL A 62 -1.88 -6.18 7.25
CA VAL A 62 -3.20 -5.78 6.75
C VAL A 62 -4.19 -5.75 7.90
N THR A 63 -4.98 -4.68 7.97
CA THR A 63 -6.06 -4.56 8.93
C THR A 63 -7.35 -4.24 8.19
N LEU A 64 -8.47 -4.63 8.77
CA LEU A 64 -9.77 -4.27 8.24
C LEU A 64 -10.25 -3.03 8.98
N GLY A 65 -10.49 -1.96 8.23
CA GLY A 65 -10.95 -0.73 8.83
C GLY A 65 -12.42 -0.77 9.19
N PRO A 66 -12.88 0.19 9.98
CA PRO A 66 -14.31 0.23 10.38
C PRO A 66 -15.24 0.49 9.21
N ASP A 67 -14.71 0.99 8.11
CA ASP A 67 -15.50 1.20 6.88
C ASP A 67 -15.61 -0.07 6.02
N GLY A 68 -15.05 -1.19 6.47
CA GLY A 68 -15.12 -2.44 5.73
C GLY A 68 -14.04 -2.60 4.67
N TYR A 69 -13.14 -1.64 4.56
CA TYR A 69 -12.06 -1.71 3.57
C TYR A 69 -10.74 -2.04 4.23
N MET A 70 -9.91 -2.76 3.51
CA MET A 70 -8.61 -3.18 4.03
C MET A 70 -7.59 -2.06 3.96
N ARG A 71 -6.71 -2.04 4.96
CA ARG A 71 -5.60 -1.08 5.06
C ARG A 71 -4.31 -1.84 5.17
N VAL A 72 -3.25 -1.24 4.63
CA VAL A 72 -1.91 -1.83 4.65
C VAL A 72 -0.97 -0.91 5.41
N SER A 73 -0.18 -1.50 6.30
CA SER A 73 0.88 -0.77 6.97
C SER A 73 2.09 -0.73 6.05
N TYR A 74 2.25 0.38 5.37
CA TYR A 74 3.41 0.58 4.49
C TYR A 74 4.71 0.62 5.30
N ASP A 75 4.64 1.14 6.54
CA ASP A 75 5.81 1.16 7.42
C ASP A 75 6.28 -0.26 7.73
N ARG A 76 5.35 -1.15 8.01
CA ARG A 76 5.71 -2.55 8.32
C ARG A 76 6.33 -3.23 7.11
N LEU A 77 5.88 -2.86 5.91
CA LEU A 77 6.46 -3.40 4.68
C LEU A 77 7.77 -2.69 4.30
N GLY A 78 8.05 -1.55 4.91
CA GLY A 78 9.22 -0.77 4.54
C GLY A 78 9.07 -0.07 3.21
N LEU A 79 7.84 0.20 2.79
CA LEU A 79 7.56 0.81 1.50
C LEU A 79 7.16 2.27 1.67
N PRO A 80 7.60 3.15 0.76
CA PRO A 80 7.11 4.51 0.74
C PRO A 80 5.69 4.54 0.17
N PHE A 81 4.91 5.54 0.57
CA PHE A 81 3.66 5.84 -0.11
C PHE A 81 3.86 7.17 -0.82
N GLU A 82 3.70 7.17 -2.13
CA GLU A 82 4.01 8.35 -2.92
C GLU A 82 3.12 8.42 -4.15
N THR A 83 3.10 9.61 -4.75
CA THR A 83 2.40 9.76 -6.02
C THR A 83 3.21 9.14 -7.14
N TYR A 84 2.52 8.86 -8.23
CA TYR A 84 3.19 8.36 -9.43
C TYR A 84 4.24 9.35 -9.94
N ASP A 85 3.93 10.65 -9.89
CA ASP A 85 4.87 11.68 -10.32
C ASP A 85 6.12 11.71 -9.45
N GLN A 86 5.96 11.57 -8.14
CA GLN A 86 7.11 11.49 -7.24
C GLN A 86 7.97 10.26 -7.53
N TRP A 87 7.32 9.13 -7.82
CA TRP A 87 8.02 7.89 -8.16
C TRP A 87 8.82 8.06 -9.45
N LEU A 88 8.23 8.67 -10.47
CA LEU A 88 8.94 8.96 -11.72
C LEU A 88 10.12 9.89 -11.47
N ALA A 89 9.92 10.92 -10.64
CA ALA A 89 10.96 11.92 -10.39
C ALA A 89 12.19 11.34 -9.72
N ARG A 90 12.02 10.27 -8.93
CA ARG A 90 13.17 9.63 -8.27
C ARG A 90 13.71 8.42 -9.04
N GLY A 91 13.35 8.27 -10.33
CA GLY A 91 13.95 7.27 -11.19
C GLY A 91 13.10 6.06 -11.48
N ALA A 92 11.88 6.02 -10.99
CA ALA A 92 10.94 4.94 -11.27
C ALA A 92 11.49 3.57 -10.87
N HIS A 93 12.21 3.49 -9.76
CA HIS A 93 12.74 2.24 -9.25
C HIS A 93 11.73 1.55 -8.35
N LEU A 94 11.58 0.24 -8.50
CA LEU A 94 10.77 -0.53 -7.58
C LEU A 94 11.46 -0.56 -6.22
N PRO A 95 10.72 -0.29 -5.13
CA PRO A 95 11.33 -0.35 -3.81
C PRO A 95 11.61 -1.79 -3.39
N SER A 96 12.51 -1.95 -2.43
CA SER A 96 12.74 -3.24 -1.81
C SER A 96 11.80 -3.39 -0.63
N VAL A 97 11.21 -4.57 -0.51
CA VAL A 97 10.34 -4.86 0.62
C VAL A 97 11.20 -5.14 1.85
N LYS A 98 10.78 -4.61 2.99
CA LYS A 98 11.45 -4.88 4.24
C LYS A 98 11.36 -6.37 4.54
N PRO A 99 12.49 -7.05 4.80
CA PRO A 99 12.44 -8.47 5.08
C PRO A 99 11.63 -8.77 6.33
N ALA A 100 11.05 -9.96 6.36
CA ALA A 100 10.36 -10.40 7.55
C ALA A 100 11.33 -10.46 8.73
N ALA A 101 10.82 -10.19 9.91
CA ALA A 101 11.64 -10.24 11.10
C ALA A 101 12.12 -11.66 11.35
N HIS A 102 13.32 -11.78 11.81
CA HIS A 102 13.89 -13.07 12.13
C HIS A 102 14.25 -13.18 13.57
#